data_dfbce244611ba7e1a8597870d53eee7a
#
_entry.id   dfbce244611ba7e1a8597870d53eee7a
#
_cell.length_a   1.000
_cell.length_b   1.000
_cell.length_c   1.000
_cell.angle_alpha   90.00
_cell.angle_beta   90.00
_cell.angle_gamma   90.00
#
_symmetry.space_group_name_H-M   'P 1'
#
loop_
_entity.id
_entity.type
_entity.pdbx_description
1 polymer ?
#
loop_
_entity_poly.entity_id
_entity_poly.type
_entity_poly.pdbx_seq_one_letter_code
_entity_poly.pdbx_strand_id
1 'polypeptide(L)'
;IRAFYNVCPHRGNILVHVEKGFLESFKCTYHGWTYNTEGILTDLQDAEDFDDGNPCGKIKLKEVKCEVGLGFVWINLDDKCQKFEEALYPILDHMKPYQPEKYIRVLNMTCEVDCNWKIIHDNFNESYHLPTLHPELSVHIENDYKFSQFDMYDNGHNRMLMPGHKPALGDQSPNDVQFPLDAALTAWDLNPED
;
A
#
# COMPACT_ATOMS: atom_id res chain seq x y z
N ILE A 1 10.51 -6.47 8.92
CA ILE A 1 10.19 -6.62 7.48
C ILE A 1 11.37 -6.06 6.68
N ARG A 2 11.69 -6.65 5.54
CA ARG A 2 12.74 -6.21 4.61
C ARG A 2 12.19 -6.25 3.20
N ALA A 3 12.69 -5.39 2.33
CA ALA A 3 12.40 -5.37 0.91
C ALA A 3 13.68 -5.46 0.09
N PHE A 4 13.66 -6.23 -0.96
CA PHE A 4 14.78 -6.40 -1.89
C PHE A 4 14.30 -6.25 -3.33
N TYR A 5 15.17 -5.80 -4.21
CA TYR A 5 14.91 -5.98 -5.64
C TYR A 5 14.85 -7.48 -5.95
N ASN A 6 13.81 -7.89 -6.64
CA ASN A 6 13.60 -9.29 -7.03
C ASN A 6 14.52 -9.69 -8.21
N VAL A 7 15.81 -9.50 -8.02
CA VAL A 7 16.84 -9.66 -9.07
C VAL A 7 18.09 -10.28 -8.46
N CYS A 8 18.57 -11.34 -9.09
CA CYS A 8 19.85 -11.94 -8.74
C CYS A 8 21.01 -11.03 -9.24
N PRO A 9 21.94 -10.58 -8.38
CA PRO A 9 23.05 -9.71 -8.76
C PRO A 9 24.01 -10.33 -9.78
N HIS A 10 23.99 -11.65 -9.95
CA HIS A 10 24.88 -12.35 -10.89
C HIS A 10 24.59 -11.96 -12.35
N ARG A 11 23.36 -12.24 -12.84
CA ARG A 11 22.96 -11.98 -14.24
C ARG A 11 21.52 -11.49 -14.39
N GLY A 12 20.95 -10.87 -13.38
CA GLY A 12 19.66 -10.21 -13.48
C GLY A 12 18.43 -11.11 -13.51
N ASN A 13 18.58 -12.41 -13.21
CA ASN A 13 17.45 -13.33 -13.19
C ASN A 13 16.52 -13.02 -12.01
N ILE A 14 15.21 -13.19 -12.22
CA ILE A 14 14.20 -13.07 -11.17
C ILE A 14 14.39 -14.21 -10.16
N LEU A 15 14.33 -13.88 -8.86
CA LEU A 15 14.51 -14.83 -7.77
C LEU A 15 13.21 -15.49 -7.32
N VAL A 16 12.14 -14.69 -7.20
CA VAL A 16 10.82 -15.14 -6.73
C VAL A 16 9.79 -14.90 -7.82
N HIS A 17 9.10 -15.95 -8.23
CA HIS A 17 8.12 -15.93 -9.32
C HIS A 17 6.67 -16.02 -8.85
N VAL A 18 6.45 -16.08 -7.54
CA VAL A 18 5.13 -16.19 -6.91
C VAL A 18 4.83 -14.94 -6.09
N GLU A 19 3.58 -14.57 -6.00
CA GLU A 19 3.17 -13.36 -5.25
C GLU A 19 3.35 -13.51 -3.76
N LYS A 20 3.16 -14.70 -3.21
CA LYS A 20 3.27 -15.01 -1.79
C LYS A 20 3.67 -16.46 -1.56
N GLY A 21 4.30 -16.72 -0.44
CA GLY A 21 4.70 -18.06 -0.05
C GLY A 21 5.59 -18.03 1.19
N PHE A 22 6.08 -19.20 1.57
CA PHE A 22 7.08 -19.39 2.62
C PHE A 22 8.37 -19.94 2.00
N LEU A 23 9.50 -19.39 2.42
CA LEU A 23 10.82 -19.88 2.04
C LEU A 23 11.86 -19.52 3.11
N GLU A 24 12.85 -20.36 3.25
CA GLU A 24 13.98 -20.16 4.16
C GLU A 24 15.15 -19.45 3.47
N SER A 25 15.20 -19.51 2.14
CA SER A 25 16.23 -18.88 1.31
C SER A 25 15.71 -18.58 -0.10
N PHE A 26 16.34 -17.62 -0.77
CA PHE A 26 16.07 -17.27 -2.17
C PHE A 26 17.11 -17.96 -3.06
N LYS A 27 16.73 -18.99 -3.80
CA LYS A 27 17.61 -19.69 -4.73
C LYS A 27 17.34 -19.25 -6.16
N CYS A 28 18.36 -18.70 -6.81
CA CYS A 28 18.29 -18.32 -8.22
C CYS A 28 18.16 -19.55 -9.10
N THR A 29 17.13 -19.59 -9.93
CA THR A 29 16.86 -20.72 -10.82
C THR A 29 17.84 -20.82 -12.00
N TYR A 30 18.67 -19.79 -12.23
CA TYR A 30 19.61 -19.78 -13.34
C TYR A 30 20.93 -20.50 -12.98
N HIS A 31 21.65 -20.07 -11.94
CA HIS A 31 22.94 -20.66 -11.55
C HIS A 31 23.00 -21.11 -10.09
N GLY A 32 21.86 -21.25 -9.43
CA GLY A 32 21.79 -21.80 -8.08
C GLY A 32 22.30 -20.89 -6.96
N TRP A 33 22.67 -19.63 -7.25
CA TRP A 33 23.07 -18.71 -6.19
C TRP A 33 21.98 -18.58 -5.15
N THR A 34 22.31 -18.83 -3.89
CA THR A 34 21.34 -18.92 -2.79
C THR A 34 21.62 -17.82 -1.78
N TYR A 35 20.55 -17.08 -1.43
CA TYR A 35 20.58 -15.98 -0.49
C TYR A 35 19.67 -16.31 0.68
N ASN A 36 20.10 -15.96 1.90
CA ASN A 36 19.26 -16.08 3.08
C ASN A 36 18.17 -14.97 3.11
N THR A 37 17.31 -15.00 4.10
CA THR A 37 16.22 -14.02 4.29
C THR A 37 16.71 -12.60 4.65
N GLU A 38 18.02 -12.45 4.90
CA GLU A 38 18.69 -11.15 5.06
C GLU A 38 19.29 -10.63 3.75
N GLY A 39 19.08 -11.39 2.66
CA GLY A 39 19.63 -11.08 1.34
C GLY A 39 21.10 -11.38 1.16
N ILE A 40 21.76 -12.04 2.11
CA ILE A 40 23.18 -12.37 2.05
C ILE A 40 23.37 -13.67 1.23
N LEU A 41 24.31 -13.65 0.28
CA LEU A 41 24.71 -14.85 -0.48
C LEU A 41 25.32 -15.88 0.49
N THR A 42 24.76 -17.08 0.53
CA THR A 42 25.18 -18.15 1.45
C THR A 42 25.71 -19.37 0.74
N ASP A 43 25.34 -19.59 -0.53
CA ASP A 43 25.75 -20.76 -1.28
C ASP A 43 25.76 -20.48 -2.79
N LEU A 44 26.73 -21.07 -3.49
CA LEU A 44 26.87 -21.11 -4.94
C LEU A 44 27.79 -22.25 -5.35
N GLN A 45 27.73 -22.65 -6.65
CA GLN A 45 28.62 -23.65 -7.20
C GLN A 45 30.06 -23.10 -7.32
N ASP A 46 31.04 -23.97 -7.11
CA ASP A 46 32.46 -23.70 -7.32
C ASP A 46 32.94 -22.40 -6.65
N ALA A 47 32.49 -22.18 -5.42
CA ALA A 47 32.76 -20.96 -4.67
C ALA A 47 34.27 -20.67 -4.49
N GLU A 48 35.08 -21.70 -4.56
CA GLU A 48 36.55 -21.64 -4.39
C GLU A 48 37.29 -21.16 -5.64
N ASP A 49 36.63 -21.24 -6.82
CA ASP A 49 37.23 -20.88 -8.11
C ASP A 49 37.17 -19.38 -8.43
N PHE A 50 36.66 -18.57 -7.51
CA PHE A 50 36.63 -17.12 -7.69
C PHE A 50 37.98 -16.49 -7.38
N ASP A 51 38.54 -15.69 -8.30
CA ASP A 51 39.84 -15.03 -8.18
C ASP A 51 40.00 -14.22 -6.88
N ASP A 52 38.91 -13.55 -6.45
CA ASP A 52 38.83 -12.78 -5.21
C ASP A 52 38.46 -13.63 -3.97
N GLY A 53 38.46 -14.96 -4.12
CA GLY A 53 38.05 -15.95 -3.13
C GLY A 53 36.52 -16.01 -2.95
N ASN A 54 36.07 -16.97 -2.15
CA ASN A 54 34.66 -17.27 -1.93
C ASN A 54 33.81 -16.01 -1.69
N PRO A 55 32.79 -15.75 -2.53
CA PRO A 55 31.93 -14.57 -2.43
C PRO A 55 30.81 -14.68 -1.39
N CYS A 56 30.60 -15.87 -0.79
CA CYS A 56 29.60 -16.04 0.27
C CYS A 56 29.85 -15.07 1.44
N GLY A 57 28.80 -14.48 1.96
CA GLY A 57 28.87 -13.48 3.00
C GLY A 57 29.26 -12.06 2.53
N LYS A 58 29.83 -11.93 1.32
CA LYS A 58 30.28 -10.64 0.77
C LYS A 58 29.25 -10.02 -0.16
N ILE A 59 28.56 -10.82 -0.96
CA ILE A 59 27.53 -10.37 -1.90
C ILE A 59 26.16 -10.36 -1.21
N LYS A 60 25.39 -9.33 -1.48
CA LYS A 60 24.02 -9.16 -0.97
C LYS A 60 23.06 -8.78 -2.07
N LEU A 61 21.79 -9.14 -1.88
CA LEU A 61 20.71 -8.57 -2.67
C LEU A 61 20.63 -7.06 -2.43
N LYS A 62 20.28 -6.31 -3.46
CA LYS A 62 20.06 -4.88 -3.32
C LYS A 62 18.81 -4.64 -2.47
N GLU A 63 18.99 -4.03 -1.31
CA GLU A 63 17.92 -3.64 -0.41
C GLU A 63 17.14 -2.45 -0.95
N VAL A 64 15.86 -2.39 -0.62
CA VAL A 64 14.97 -1.25 -0.83
C VAL A 64 14.62 -0.67 0.53
N LYS A 65 14.62 0.64 0.66
CA LYS A 65 14.16 1.30 1.89
C LYS A 65 12.75 0.84 2.22
N CYS A 66 12.56 0.33 3.43
CA CYS A 66 11.33 -0.31 3.85
C CYS A 66 11.02 0.02 5.29
N GLU A 67 9.84 0.58 5.53
CA GLU A 67 9.32 0.91 6.86
C GLU A 67 7.91 0.37 7.02
N VAL A 68 7.48 0.20 8.27
CA VAL A 68 6.13 -0.26 8.60
C VAL A 68 5.42 0.80 9.42
N GLY A 69 4.28 1.23 8.94
CA GLY A 69 3.47 2.21 9.65
C GLY A 69 2.00 2.15 9.25
N LEU A 70 1.10 2.38 10.19
CA LEU A 70 -0.34 2.39 9.97
C LEU A 70 -0.90 1.09 9.37
N GLY A 71 -0.27 -0.06 9.64
CA GLY A 71 -0.67 -1.35 9.09
C GLY A 71 -0.22 -1.61 7.65
N PHE A 72 0.55 -0.69 7.05
CA PHE A 72 1.09 -0.80 5.70
C PHE A 72 2.60 -0.97 5.71
N VAL A 73 3.10 -1.62 4.67
CA VAL A 73 4.52 -1.68 4.35
C VAL A 73 4.81 -0.61 3.30
N TRP A 74 5.67 0.33 3.65
CA TRP A 74 6.07 1.45 2.81
C TRP A 74 7.45 1.19 2.24
N ILE A 75 7.63 1.44 0.96
CA ILE A 75 8.94 1.31 0.30
C ILE A 75 9.31 2.60 -0.41
N ASN A 76 10.62 2.84 -0.51
CA ASN A 76 11.16 3.91 -1.33
C ASN A 76 12.39 3.41 -2.10
N LEU A 77 12.41 3.62 -3.41
CA LEU A 77 13.51 3.21 -4.29
C LEU A 77 14.70 4.17 -4.25
N ASP A 78 14.54 5.35 -3.66
CA ASP A 78 15.62 6.30 -3.45
C ASP A 78 16.34 5.99 -2.13
N ASP A 79 17.59 5.57 -2.22
CA ASP A 79 18.45 5.29 -1.06
C ASP A 79 18.71 6.53 -0.18
N LYS A 80 18.50 7.74 -0.75
CA LYS A 80 18.71 9.03 -0.08
C LYS A 80 17.41 9.71 0.33
N CYS A 81 16.29 8.99 0.29
CA CYS A 81 15.01 9.54 0.68
C CYS A 81 15.03 10.05 2.14
N GLN A 82 14.14 10.96 2.44
CA GLN A 82 13.87 11.42 3.80
C GLN A 82 13.47 10.24 4.70
N LYS A 83 13.58 10.41 6.00
CA LYS A 83 13.03 9.44 6.95
C LYS A 83 11.53 9.32 6.77
N PHE A 84 11.01 8.13 7.01
CA PHE A 84 9.61 7.79 6.81
C PHE A 84 8.65 8.77 7.51
N GLU A 85 8.93 9.06 8.79
CA GLU A 85 8.10 9.96 9.58
C GLU A 85 8.13 11.40 9.06
N GLU A 86 9.29 11.86 8.58
CA GLU A 86 9.46 13.21 8.00
C GLU A 86 8.76 13.32 6.65
N ALA A 87 8.88 12.26 5.83
CA ALA A 87 8.29 12.22 4.49
C ALA A 87 6.76 12.24 4.54
N LEU A 88 6.16 11.55 5.50
CA LEU A 88 4.71 11.42 5.61
C LEU A 88 4.06 12.37 6.64
N TYR A 89 4.83 13.26 7.27
CA TYR A 89 4.26 14.29 8.13
C TYR A 89 3.42 15.29 7.30
N PRO A 90 2.23 15.71 7.74
CA PRO A 90 1.51 15.32 8.96
C PRO A 90 0.52 14.16 8.77
N ILE A 91 0.55 13.48 7.62
CA ILE A 91 -0.44 12.44 7.26
C ILE A 91 -0.46 11.31 8.29
N LEU A 92 0.71 10.88 8.77
CA LEU A 92 0.79 9.86 9.82
C LEU A 92 -0.01 10.25 11.07
N ASP A 93 0.11 11.51 11.50
CA ASP A 93 -0.59 11.98 12.69
C ASP A 93 -2.11 12.08 12.46
N HIS A 94 -2.53 12.46 11.26
CA HIS A 94 -3.94 12.48 10.88
C HIS A 94 -4.56 11.07 10.83
N MET A 95 -3.77 10.05 10.44
CA MET A 95 -4.26 8.67 10.30
C MET A 95 -4.24 7.87 11.60
N LYS A 96 -3.35 8.18 12.53
CA LYS A 96 -3.22 7.47 13.82
C LYS A 96 -4.53 7.27 14.59
N PRO A 97 -5.43 8.27 14.70
CA PRO A 97 -6.70 8.10 15.43
C PRO A 97 -7.61 7.02 14.85
N TYR A 98 -7.51 6.76 13.56
CA TYR A 98 -8.30 5.74 12.87
C TYR A 98 -7.80 4.32 13.09
N GLN A 99 -6.54 4.15 13.55
CA GLN A 99 -5.90 2.86 13.84
C GLN A 99 -5.98 1.87 12.66
N PRO A 100 -5.51 2.23 11.44
CA PRO A 100 -5.65 1.39 10.25
C PRO A 100 -5.02 0.01 10.40
N GLU A 101 -4.04 -0.14 11.29
CA GLU A 101 -3.39 -1.43 11.61
C GLU A 101 -4.34 -2.45 12.24
N LYS A 102 -5.51 -2.00 12.72
CA LYS A 102 -6.57 -2.87 13.26
C LYS A 102 -7.64 -3.25 12.24
N TYR A 103 -7.58 -2.66 11.04
CA TYR A 103 -8.55 -2.94 9.99
C TYR A 103 -8.28 -4.30 9.37
N ILE A 104 -9.35 -4.98 9.02
CA ILE A 104 -9.31 -6.18 8.19
C ILE A 104 -9.70 -5.82 6.77
N ARG A 105 -9.01 -6.42 5.80
CA ARG A 105 -9.35 -6.22 4.40
C ARG A 105 -10.55 -7.10 4.02
N VAL A 106 -11.68 -6.47 3.79
CA VAL A 106 -12.93 -7.16 3.40
C VAL A 106 -13.09 -7.28 1.88
N LEU A 107 -12.38 -6.44 1.12
CA LEU A 107 -12.44 -6.44 -0.34
C LEU A 107 -11.07 -6.12 -0.92
N ASN A 108 -10.74 -6.76 -2.05
CA ASN A 108 -9.55 -6.46 -2.84
C ASN A 108 -9.91 -6.45 -4.32
N MET A 109 -10.00 -5.25 -4.87
CA MET A 109 -10.29 -5.06 -6.30
C MET A 109 -9.10 -4.42 -6.99
N THR A 110 -8.84 -4.84 -8.21
CA THR A 110 -7.85 -4.22 -9.10
C THR A 110 -8.54 -3.83 -10.40
N CYS A 111 -8.38 -2.58 -10.79
CA CYS A 111 -8.88 -2.06 -12.05
C CYS A 111 -7.74 -1.37 -12.80
N GLU A 112 -7.54 -1.72 -14.07
CA GLU A 112 -6.62 -1.02 -14.95
C GLU A 112 -7.36 0.13 -15.63
N VAL A 113 -6.81 1.33 -15.54
CA VAL A 113 -7.40 2.55 -16.11
C VAL A 113 -6.36 3.25 -16.97
N ASP A 114 -6.70 3.49 -18.24
CA ASP A 114 -5.82 4.15 -19.21
C ASP A 114 -5.73 5.66 -18.97
N CYS A 115 -5.14 6.04 -17.83
CA CYS A 115 -4.92 7.45 -17.50
C CYS A 115 -3.65 7.65 -16.68
N ASN A 116 -3.20 8.90 -16.57
CA ASN A 116 -2.18 9.27 -15.61
C ASN A 116 -2.74 9.18 -14.18
N TRP A 117 -1.97 8.64 -13.25
CA TRP A 117 -2.38 8.52 -11.83
C TRP A 117 -2.83 9.86 -11.21
N LYS A 118 -2.31 10.98 -11.69
CA LYS A 118 -2.68 12.32 -11.23
C LYS A 118 -4.15 12.64 -11.48
N ILE A 119 -4.73 12.12 -12.55
CA ILE A 119 -6.17 12.28 -12.83
C ILE A 119 -7.02 11.61 -11.75
N ILE A 120 -6.60 10.41 -11.33
CA ILE A 120 -7.27 9.71 -10.22
C ILE A 120 -7.14 10.51 -8.93
N HIS A 121 -5.92 11.01 -8.64
CA HIS A 121 -5.68 11.84 -7.46
C HIS A 121 -6.54 13.11 -7.47
N ASP A 122 -6.61 13.82 -8.59
CA ASP A 122 -7.41 15.05 -8.73
C ASP A 122 -8.90 14.77 -8.52
N ASN A 123 -9.41 13.66 -9.05
CA ASN A 123 -10.80 13.25 -8.85
C ASN A 123 -11.16 12.99 -7.38
N PHE A 124 -10.19 12.53 -6.56
CA PHE A 124 -10.38 12.31 -5.12
C PHE A 124 -10.11 13.55 -4.24
N ASN A 125 -9.68 14.65 -4.84
CA ASN A 125 -9.46 15.92 -4.12
C ASN A 125 -10.56 16.97 -4.38
N GLU A 126 -11.70 16.55 -4.88
CA GLU A 126 -12.88 17.39 -5.04
C GLU A 126 -14.16 16.55 -4.83
N SER A 127 -15.26 17.20 -4.59
CA SER A 127 -16.58 16.57 -4.41
C SER A 127 -17.64 17.09 -5.41
N TYR A 128 -17.19 17.91 -6.36
CA TYR A 128 -18.10 18.59 -7.29
C TYR A 128 -18.85 17.64 -8.22
N HIS A 129 -18.27 16.49 -8.53
CA HIS A 129 -18.88 15.47 -9.38
C HIS A 129 -19.91 14.58 -8.63
N LEU A 130 -19.86 14.54 -7.29
CA LEU A 130 -20.70 13.61 -6.50
C LEU A 130 -22.20 13.70 -6.83
N PRO A 131 -22.83 14.89 -6.89
CA PRO A 131 -24.27 14.96 -7.15
C PRO A 131 -24.70 14.39 -8.50
N THR A 132 -23.77 14.33 -9.46
CA THR A 132 -24.04 13.88 -10.83
C THR A 132 -23.63 12.45 -11.08
N LEU A 133 -22.43 12.07 -10.64
CA LEU A 133 -21.87 10.73 -10.88
C LEU A 133 -22.21 9.74 -9.78
N HIS A 134 -22.30 10.21 -8.55
CA HIS A 134 -22.51 9.38 -7.35
C HIS A 134 -23.64 9.94 -6.48
N PRO A 135 -24.86 10.11 -7.02
CA PRO A 135 -25.97 10.71 -6.28
C PRO A 135 -26.31 9.93 -4.99
N GLU A 136 -26.04 8.62 -4.97
CA GLU A 136 -26.19 7.76 -3.80
C GLU A 136 -25.25 8.15 -2.65
N LEU A 137 -24.06 8.68 -2.94
CA LEU A 137 -23.14 9.14 -1.91
C LEU A 137 -23.58 10.50 -1.32
N SER A 138 -24.24 11.32 -2.10
CA SER A 138 -24.70 12.65 -1.66
C SER A 138 -25.73 12.60 -0.53
N VAL A 139 -26.35 11.44 -0.28
CA VAL A 139 -27.24 11.25 0.88
C VAL A 139 -26.49 10.98 2.18
N HIS A 140 -25.23 10.62 2.10
CA HIS A 140 -24.39 10.24 3.24
C HIS A 140 -23.31 11.28 3.54
N ILE A 141 -22.86 12.01 2.54
CA ILE A 141 -21.73 12.93 2.62
C ILE A 141 -22.19 14.34 2.26
N GLU A 142 -21.84 15.31 3.11
CA GLU A 142 -22.05 16.72 2.81
C GLU A 142 -21.08 17.16 1.71
N ASN A 143 -21.60 17.50 0.53
CA ASN A 143 -20.84 17.86 -0.64
C ASN A 143 -20.80 19.37 -0.95
N ASP A 144 -21.39 20.21 -0.11
CA ASP A 144 -21.24 21.67 -0.24
C ASP A 144 -19.82 22.05 0.21
N TYR A 145 -19.08 22.71 -0.70
CA TYR A 145 -17.71 23.15 -0.46
C TYR A 145 -17.53 23.99 0.80
N LYS A 146 -18.59 24.64 1.29
CA LYS A 146 -18.56 25.43 2.53
C LYS A 146 -18.26 24.61 3.77
N PHE A 147 -18.55 23.32 3.71
CA PHE A 147 -18.32 22.38 4.80
C PHE A 147 -17.11 21.49 4.55
N SER A 148 -16.55 21.52 3.35
CA SER A 148 -15.34 20.78 3.01
C SER A 148 -14.08 21.52 3.47
N GLN A 149 -13.15 20.81 4.06
CA GLN A 149 -11.85 21.34 4.44
C GLN A 149 -10.78 20.78 3.50
N PHE A 150 -9.95 21.69 2.97
CA PHE A 150 -8.81 21.33 2.12
C PHE A 150 -7.52 21.77 2.80
N ASP A 151 -6.64 20.84 3.08
CA ASP A 151 -5.33 21.11 3.64
C ASP A 151 -4.25 20.80 2.59
N MET A 152 -3.36 21.76 2.36
CA MET A 152 -2.21 21.65 1.47
C MET A 152 -0.94 21.80 2.28
N TYR A 153 0.02 20.89 2.12
CA TYR A 153 1.26 20.88 2.90
C TYR A 153 2.46 21.11 1.99
N ASP A 154 3.49 21.79 2.52
CA ASP A 154 4.69 22.19 1.76
C ASP A 154 5.47 21.00 1.16
N ASN A 155 5.33 19.81 1.75
CA ASN A 155 5.93 18.58 1.24
C ASN A 155 5.14 17.89 0.13
N GLY A 156 4.08 18.55 -0.38
CA GLY A 156 3.26 18.06 -1.49
C GLY A 156 2.12 17.15 -1.09
N HIS A 157 1.97 16.82 0.18
CA HIS A 157 0.79 16.11 0.66
C HIS A 157 -0.43 17.04 0.70
N ASN A 158 -1.60 16.46 0.59
CA ASN A 158 -2.85 17.18 0.76
C ASN A 158 -3.89 16.28 1.42
N ARG A 159 -4.96 16.90 1.86
CA ARG A 159 -6.10 16.22 2.46
C ARG A 159 -7.37 16.97 2.15
N MET A 160 -8.41 16.26 1.78
CA MET A 160 -9.78 16.76 1.77
C MET A 160 -10.59 16.06 2.87
N LEU A 161 -11.31 16.81 3.64
CA LEU A 161 -12.27 16.32 4.64
C LEU A 161 -13.66 16.78 4.25
N MET A 162 -14.59 15.84 4.17
CA MET A 162 -16.01 16.10 3.98
C MET A 162 -16.74 15.54 5.19
N PRO A 163 -17.59 16.35 5.86
CA PRO A 163 -18.40 15.84 6.96
C PRO A 163 -19.48 14.89 6.41
N GLY A 164 -19.76 13.84 7.16
CA GLY A 164 -20.95 13.04 6.91
C GLY A 164 -22.22 13.84 7.26
N HIS A 165 -23.30 13.60 6.54
CA HIS A 165 -24.61 14.07 6.99
C HIS A 165 -24.93 13.46 8.35
N LYS A 166 -25.42 14.29 9.28
CA LYS A 166 -26.00 13.76 10.50
C LYS A 166 -27.16 12.87 10.09
N PRO A 167 -27.28 11.65 10.63
CA PRO A 167 -28.45 10.82 10.38
C PRO A 167 -29.70 11.66 10.63
N ALA A 168 -30.57 11.73 9.64
CA ALA A 168 -31.84 12.49 9.75
C ALA A 168 -32.79 11.90 10.79
N LEU A 169 -32.47 10.73 11.33
CA LEU A 169 -33.19 9.98 12.34
C LEU A 169 -32.32 9.96 13.60
N GLY A 170 -32.81 10.65 14.66
CA GLY A 170 -32.15 10.61 15.96
C GLY A 170 -31.97 9.19 16.46
N ASP A 171 -30.91 8.98 17.25
CA ASP A 171 -30.56 7.72 17.92
C ASP A 171 -30.47 6.47 17.01
N GLN A 172 -29.76 6.58 15.89
CA GLN A 172 -29.37 5.39 15.16
C GLN A 172 -28.20 4.66 15.89
N SER A 173 -28.40 3.38 16.09
CA SER A 173 -27.40 2.47 16.66
C SER A 173 -26.12 2.46 15.79
N PRO A 174 -24.93 2.21 16.38
CA PRO A 174 -23.70 1.98 15.61
C PRO A 174 -23.82 0.93 14.51
N ASN A 175 -24.82 0.07 14.57
CA ASN A 175 -25.11 -0.93 13.54
C ASN A 175 -25.73 -0.33 12.27
N ASP A 176 -26.28 0.87 12.33
CA ASP A 176 -26.90 1.51 11.15
C ASP A 176 -25.86 2.05 10.15
N VAL A 177 -24.59 2.12 10.56
CA VAL A 177 -23.45 2.41 9.68
C VAL A 177 -23.13 1.24 8.72
N GLN A 178 -23.68 0.06 8.99
CA GLN A 178 -23.51 -1.15 8.18
C GLN A 178 -24.24 -1.10 6.83
N PHE A 179 -25.31 -0.33 6.76
CA PHE A 179 -26.21 -0.30 5.60
C PHE A 179 -25.52 -0.05 4.23
N PRO A 180 -24.56 0.88 4.08
CA PRO A 180 -23.87 1.07 2.81
C PRO A 180 -23.02 -0.14 2.40
N LEU A 181 -22.42 -0.86 3.35
CA LEU A 181 -21.64 -2.05 3.08
C LEU A 181 -22.53 -3.21 2.62
N ASP A 182 -23.62 -3.45 3.33
CA ASP A 182 -24.58 -4.51 2.99
C ASP A 182 -25.20 -4.27 1.60
N ALA A 183 -25.54 -3.01 1.27
CA ALA A 183 -26.03 -2.64 -0.05
C ALA A 183 -24.98 -2.86 -1.14
N ALA A 184 -23.73 -2.53 -0.89
CA ALA A 184 -22.63 -2.76 -1.84
C ALA A 184 -22.36 -4.25 -2.04
N LEU A 185 -22.31 -5.04 -0.96
CA LEU A 185 -22.13 -6.49 -1.04
C LEU A 185 -23.26 -7.16 -1.83
N THR A 186 -24.49 -6.74 -1.60
CA THR A 186 -25.68 -7.25 -2.35
C THR A 186 -25.62 -6.85 -3.82
N ALA A 187 -25.23 -5.61 -4.13
CA ALA A 187 -25.11 -5.12 -5.51
C ALA A 187 -24.05 -5.88 -6.32
N TRP A 188 -23.05 -6.45 -5.64
CA TRP A 188 -21.98 -7.22 -6.27
C TRP A 188 -22.17 -8.74 -6.15
N ASP A 189 -23.32 -9.20 -5.68
CA ASP A 189 -23.63 -10.63 -5.49
C ASP A 189 -22.57 -11.34 -4.59
N LEU A 190 -22.03 -10.60 -3.62
CA LEU A 190 -21.07 -11.12 -2.66
C LEU A 190 -21.80 -11.61 -1.42
N ASN A 191 -21.53 -12.85 -1.05
CA ASN A 191 -22.05 -13.40 0.20
C ASN A 191 -21.13 -12.99 1.35
N PRO A 192 -21.62 -12.34 2.43
CA PRO A 192 -20.79 -11.97 3.55
C PRO A 192 -20.19 -13.16 4.33
N GLU A 193 -20.63 -14.39 4.01
CA GLU A 193 -20.09 -15.63 4.61
C GLU A 193 -19.00 -16.31 3.76
N ASP A 194 -18.72 -15.82 2.54
CA ASP A 194 -17.64 -16.27 1.64
C ASP A 194 -16.36 -15.41 1.85
#